data_f09086538a7a374bb7e85cb30350bccf
#
_entry.id   f09086538a7a374bb7e85cb30350bccf
#
_cell.length_a   1.000
_cell.length_b   1.000
_cell.length_c   1.000
_cell.angle_alpha   90.00
_cell.angle_beta   90.00
_cell.angle_gamma   90.00
#
_symmetry.space_group_name_H-M   'P 1'
#
loop_
_entity.id
_entity.type
_entity.pdbx_description
1 polymer ?
#
loop_
_entity_poly.entity_id
_entity_poly.type
_entity_poly.pdbx_seq_one_letter_code
_entity_poly.pdbx_strand_id
1 'polypeptide(L)'
;RLVGSEMCIRDRNYTVLNANCSHAVYDAASAATGEESVEEIVEALDELLEENLKVESIMKSAARTQLIMRHVNRMLGIYKVVCENSVDEGEQRHYRVIEALYLRDRPLSPTAVAEREKIDKRTVYKDVYAACATLSALIFGIDGIKKA
;
A
#
# COMPACT_ATOMS: atom_id res chain seq x y z
N ARG A 1 -2.41 -0.71 18.53
CA ARG A 1 -3.74 -0.24 18.05
C ARG A 1 -3.65 1.03 17.22
N LEU A 2 -2.89 2.03 17.68
CA LEU A 2 -2.69 3.28 16.94
C LEU A 2 -1.95 3.05 15.62
N VAL A 3 -0.96 2.18 15.61
CA VAL A 3 -0.20 1.82 14.39
C VAL A 3 -1.12 1.19 13.35
N GLY A 4 -2.01 0.28 13.74
CA GLY A 4 -2.97 -0.34 12.83
C GLY A 4 -3.97 0.66 12.24
N SER A 5 -4.46 1.65 13.01
CA SER A 5 -5.37 2.67 12.51
C SER A 5 -4.68 3.68 11.59
N GLU A 6 -3.44 4.05 11.87
CA GLU A 6 -2.63 4.91 10.98
C GLU A 6 -2.33 4.23 9.65
N MET A 7 -1.99 2.95 9.66
CA MET A 7 -1.81 2.17 8.44
C MET A 7 -3.11 2.07 7.64
N CYS A 8 -4.25 1.86 8.29
CA CYS A 8 -5.56 1.85 7.62
C CYS A 8 -5.89 3.20 6.97
N ILE A 9 -5.53 4.32 7.59
CA ILE A 9 -5.71 5.66 7.02
C ILE A 9 -4.80 5.83 5.80
N ARG A 10 -3.55 5.39 5.86
CA ARG A 10 -2.62 5.42 4.72
C ARG A 10 -3.14 4.57 3.56
N ASP A 11 -3.63 3.37 3.85
CA ASP A 11 -4.17 2.47 2.83
C ASP A 11 -5.44 3.03 2.17
N ARG A 12 -6.30 3.70 2.92
CA ARG A 12 -7.46 4.41 2.36
C ARG A 12 -7.04 5.56 1.44
N ASN A 13 -5.98 6.26 1.80
CA ASN A 13 -5.43 7.33 0.98
C ASN A 13 -4.74 6.81 -0.29
N TYR A 14 -4.35 5.53 -0.33
CA TYR A 14 -3.77 4.92 -1.52
C TYR A 14 -4.65 5.08 -2.76
N THR A 15 -5.94 4.79 -2.67
CA THR A 15 -6.85 4.91 -3.81
C THR A 15 -6.93 6.35 -4.33
N VAL A 16 -7.01 7.31 -3.41
CA VAL A 16 -7.03 8.74 -3.74
C VAL A 16 -5.71 9.18 -4.37
N LEU A 17 -4.58 8.78 -3.78
CA LEU A 17 -3.25 9.11 -4.31
C LEU A 17 -3.04 8.49 -5.69
N ASN A 18 -3.41 7.24 -5.87
CA ASN A 18 -3.25 6.55 -7.15
C ASN A 18 -4.10 7.20 -8.25
N ALA A 19 -5.33 7.59 -7.95
CA ALA A 19 -6.20 8.31 -8.89
C ALA A 19 -5.61 9.68 -9.24
N ASN A 20 -5.13 10.44 -8.26
CA ASN A 20 -4.54 11.75 -8.47
C ASN A 20 -3.20 11.67 -9.23
N CYS A 21 -2.39 10.64 -8.97
CA CYS A 21 -1.17 10.39 -9.74
C CYS A 21 -1.48 10.17 -11.23
N SER A 22 -2.55 9.46 -11.54
CA SER A 22 -2.96 9.20 -12.92
C SER A 22 -3.32 10.49 -13.68
N HIS A 23 -3.84 11.49 -12.98
CA HIS A 23 -4.26 12.76 -13.57
C HIS A 23 -3.17 13.84 -13.53
N ALA A 24 -2.48 13.99 -12.41
CA ALA A 24 -1.52 15.09 -12.20
C ALA A 24 -0.15 14.83 -12.85
N VAL A 25 0.19 13.59 -13.12
CA VAL A 25 1.53 13.18 -13.52
C VAL A 25 1.61 12.73 -14.97
N TYR A 26 0.50 12.75 -15.69
CA TYR A 26 0.48 12.36 -17.09
C TYR A 26 1.53 13.09 -17.92
N ASP A 27 1.74 14.38 -17.67
CA ASP A 27 2.73 15.20 -18.36
C ASP A 27 4.18 14.93 -17.90
N ALA A 28 4.36 14.56 -16.63
CA ALA A 28 5.67 14.19 -16.10
C ALA A 28 6.06 12.74 -16.43
N ALA A 29 5.08 11.87 -16.60
CA ALA A 29 5.30 10.46 -16.93
C ALA A 29 5.88 10.27 -18.33
N SER A 30 5.60 11.18 -19.27
CA SER A 30 6.19 11.15 -20.60
C SER A 30 7.69 11.42 -20.60
N ALA A 31 8.21 12.05 -19.56
CA ALA A 31 9.62 12.35 -19.39
C ALA A 31 10.39 11.25 -18.64
N ALA A 32 9.72 10.41 -17.90
CA ALA A 32 10.33 9.38 -17.04
C ALA A 32 10.29 7.99 -17.68
N THR A 33 10.87 7.84 -18.85
CA THR A 33 11.11 6.53 -19.48
C THR A 33 12.42 5.88 -19.00
N GLY A 34 13.08 6.45 -17.98
CA GLY A 34 14.30 5.94 -17.39
C GLY A 34 14.04 4.87 -16.33
N GLU A 35 14.93 3.92 -16.21
CA GLU A 35 15.03 3.06 -15.04
C GLU A 35 15.29 3.96 -13.83
N GLU A 36 14.36 3.95 -12.88
CA GLU A 36 14.51 4.71 -11.65
C GLU A 36 15.66 4.11 -10.85
N SER A 37 16.59 4.95 -10.40
CA SER A 37 17.69 4.46 -9.59
C SER A 37 17.18 4.00 -8.22
N VAL A 38 17.81 2.98 -7.67
CA VAL A 38 17.49 2.49 -6.33
C VAL A 38 17.66 3.61 -5.30
N GLU A 39 18.66 4.47 -5.52
CA GLU A 39 18.95 5.61 -4.65
C GLU A 39 17.78 6.61 -4.60
N GLU A 40 17.17 6.92 -5.73
CA GLU A 40 16.01 7.82 -5.80
C GLU A 40 14.80 7.25 -5.05
N ILE A 41 14.57 5.93 -5.16
CA ILE A 41 13.51 5.25 -4.41
C ILE A 41 13.79 5.30 -2.91
N VAL A 42 15.01 4.98 -2.50
CA VAL A 42 15.41 4.98 -1.08
C VAL A 42 15.28 6.38 -0.49
N GLU A 43 15.77 7.41 -1.19
CA GLU A 43 15.65 8.80 -0.74
C GLU A 43 14.18 9.22 -0.57
N ALA A 44 13.33 8.89 -1.55
CA ALA A 44 11.92 9.19 -1.48
C ALA A 44 11.22 8.48 -0.31
N LEU A 45 11.55 7.21 -0.06
CA LEU A 45 11.00 6.44 1.05
C LEU A 45 11.52 6.94 2.42
N ASP A 46 12.77 7.34 2.51
CA ASP A 46 13.34 7.89 3.74
C ASP A 46 12.65 9.21 4.13
N GLU A 47 12.43 10.10 3.17
CA GLU A 47 11.64 11.31 3.39
C GLU A 47 10.23 11.00 3.90
N LEU A 48 9.57 9.97 3.35
CA LEU A 48 8.26 9.53 3.81
C LEU A 48 8.27 9.07 5.27
N LEU A 49 9.31 8.35 5.67
CA LEU A 49 9.44 7.83 7.04
C LEU A 49 9.74 8.94 8.05
N GLU A 50 10.51 9.95 7.66
CA GLU A 50 10.90 11.06 8.52
C GLU A 50 9.78 12.06 8.75
N GLU A 51 8.96 12.35 7.75
CA GLU A 51 7.97 13.43 7.78
C GLU A 51 6.60 13.02 8.30
N ASN A 52 6.39 11.80 8.80
CA ASN A 52 5.04 11.33 9.15
C ASN A 52 4.03 11.69 8.04
N LEU A 53 4.14 11.07 6.92
CA LEU A 53 3.52 11.36 5.65
C LEU A 53 2.13 11.98 5.74
N LYS A 54 2.04 13.26 5.46
CA LYS A 54 0.77 13.90 5.13
C LYS A 54 0.51 13.73 3.64
N VAL A 55 -0.70 13.34 3.28
CA VAL A 55 -1.11 13.16 1.88
C VAL A 55 -0.81 14.40 1.05
N GLU A 56 -1.02 15.58 1.60
CA GLU A 56 -0.74 16.85 0.93
C GLU A 56 0.76 17.07 0.63
N SER A 57 1.65 16.56 1.46
CA SER A 57 3.10 16.66 1.23
C SER A 57 3.55 15.83 0.04
N ILE A 58 2.94 14.69 -0.20
CA ILE A 58 3.20 13.86 -1.38
C ILE A 58 2.71 14.55 -2.65
N MET A 59 1.54 15.14 -2.60
CA MET A 59 0.91 15.78 -3.76
C MET A 59 1.64 17.03 -4.25
N LYS A 60 2.50 17.63 -3.42
CA LYS A 60 3.34 18.79 -3.81
C LYS A 60 4.45 18.43 -4.79
N SER A 61 4.83 17.17 -4.89
CA SER A 61 5.85 16.69 -5.83
C SER A 61 5.31 15.54 -6.68
N ALA A 62 4.80 15.86 -7.85
CA ALA A 62 4.21 14.88 -8.75
C ALA A 62 5.19 13.77 -9.15
N ALA A 63 6.45 14.12 -9.44
CA ALA A 63 7.48 13.14 -9.82
C ALA A 63 7.79 12.18 -8.68
N ARG A 64 7.96 12.69 -7.46
CA ARG A 64 8.20 11.88 -6.26
C ARG A 64 7.02 10.96 -5.98
N THR A 65 5.80 11.49 -6.04
CA THR A 65 4.58 10.72 -5.82
C THR A 65 4.48 9.57 -6.81
N GLN A 66 4.76 9.83 -8.08
CA GLN A 66 4.76 8.79 -9.10
C GLN A 66 5.78 7.69 -8.82
N LEU A 67 7.01 8.06 -8.47
CA LEU A 67 8.06 7.12 -8.11
C LEU A 67 7.65 6.19 -6.97
N ILE A 68 7.12 6.78 -5.89
CA ILE A 68 6.63 6.06 -4.72
C ILE A 68 5.47 5.13 -5.10
N MET A 69 4.50 5.63 -5.86
CA MET A 69 3.34 4.83 -6.25
C MET A 69 3.71 3.66 -7.16
N ARG A 70 4.67 3.82 -8.06
CA ARG A 70 5.18 2.70 -8.85
C ARG A 70 5.83 1.64 -7.97
N HIS A 71 6.64 2.06 -7.01
CA HIS A 71 7.27 1.15 -6.06
C HIS A 71 6.21 0.40 -5.24
N VAL A 72 5.24 1.12 -4.67
CA VAL A 72 4.14 0.52 -3.91
C VAL A 72 3.35 -0.48 -4.77
N ASN A 73 3.00 -0.11 -5.99
CA ASN A 73 2.26 -0.98 -6.91
C ASN A 73 3.05 -2.25 -7.25
N ARG A 74 4.36 -2.12 -7.44
CA ARG A 74 5.24 -3.27 -7.67
C ARG A 74 5.27 -4.21 -6.47
N MET A 75 5.38 -3.66 -5.27
CA MET A 75 5.38 -4.47 -4.04
C MET A 75 4.02 -5.12 -3.78
N LEU A 76 2.92 -4.44 -4.08
CA LEU A 76 1.57 -5.03 -4.05
C LEU A 76 1.44 -6.20 -5.03
N GLY A 77 2.00 -6.09 -6.24
CA GLY A 77 2.04 -7.18 -7.20
C GLY A 77 2.82 -8.40 -6.69
N ILE A 78 3.97 -8.17 -6.09
CA ILE A 78 4.77 -9.23 -5.45
C ILE A 78 4.00 -9.87 -4.29
N TYR A 79 3.40 -9.07 -3.43
CA TYR A 79 2.61 -9.57 -2.29
C TYR A 79 1.41 -10.41 -2.73
N LYS A 80 0.73 -10.01 -3.80
CA LYS A 80 -0.34 -10.79 -4.41
C LYS A 80 0.13 -12.19 -4.78
N VAL A 81 1.25 -12.28 -5.50
CA VAL A 81 1.81 -13.57 -5.93
C VAL A 81 2.22 -14.42 -4.73
N VAL A 82 2.83 -13.82 -3.71
CA VAL A 82 3.20 -14.53 -2.48
C VAL A 82 1.96 -15.10 -1.78
N CYS A 83 0.92 -14.31 -1.61
CA CYS A 83 -0.33 -14.76 -1.00
C CYS A 83 -1.01 -15.87 -1.81
N GLU A 84 -1.13 -15.70 -3.13
CA GLU A 84 -1.78 -16.68 -4.01
C GLU A 84 -1.07 -18.03 -4.03
N ASN A 85 0.24 -18.05 -3.83
CA ASN A 85 1.05 -19.28 -3.82
C ASN A 85 1.30 -19.84 -2.41
N SER A 86 0.77 -19.23 -1.38
CA SER A 86 0.89 -19.76 -0.02
C SER A 86 0.06 -21.03 0.15
N VAL A 87 0.55 -21.95 0.96
CA VAL A 87 -0.18 -23.15 1.36
C VAL A 87 -1.17 -22.89 2.51
N ASP A 88 -1.02 -21.75 3.19
CA ASP A 88 -1.91 -21.32 4.27
C ASP A 88 -3.09 -20.53 3.69
N GLU A 89 -4.30 -21.02 3.93
CA GLU A 89 -5.54 -20.36 3.49
C GLU A 89 -5.70 -18.96 4.09
N GLY A 90 -5.19 -18.73 5.30
CA GLY A 90 -5.19 -17.42 5.94
C GLY A 90 -4.32 -16.41 5.16
N GLU A 91 -3.11 -16.83 4.79
CA GLU A 91 -2.22 -15.99 3.98
C GLU A 91 -2.79 -15.73 2.58
N GLN A 92 -3.38 -16.74 1.95
CA GLN A 92 -4.06 -16.55 0.66
C GLN A 92 -5.17 -15.49 0.74
N ARG A 93 -5.83 -15.39 1.88
CA ARG A 93 -6.90 -14.42 2.11
C ARG A 93 -6.38 -13.00 2.35
N HIS A 94 -5.20 -12.83 2.91
CA HIS A 94 -4.66 -11.53 3.31
C HIS A 94 -4.70 -10.49 2.18
N TYR A 95 -4.22 -10.85 0.99
CA TYR A 95 -4.24 -9.94 -0.15
C TYR A 95 -5.68 -9.61 -0.59
N ARG A 96 -6.55 -10.61 -0.66
CA ARG A 96 -7.95 -10.40 -1.05
C ARG A 96 -8.69 -9.45 -0.11
N VAL A 97 -8.37 -9.52 1.19
CA VAL A 97 -8.96 -8.65 2.20
C VAL A 97 -8.52 -7.20 2.00
N ILE A 98 -7.23 -6.94 1.86
CA ILE A 98 -6.75 -5.56 1.64
C ILE A 98 -7.18 -5.01 0.28
N GLU A 99 -7.18 -5.83 -0.75
CA GLU A 99 -7.71 -5.43 -2.06
C GLU A 99 -9.15 -4.98 -1.96
N ALA A 100 -9.99 -5.76 -1.31
CA ALA A 100 -11.41 -5.45 -1.17
C ALA A 100 -11.68 -4.20 -0.34
N LEU A 101 -10.89 -3.95 0.69
CA LEU A 101 -11.07 -2.80 1.58
C LEU A 101 -10.51 -1.50 1.03
N TYR A 102 -9.39 -1.54 0.28
CA TYR A 102 -8.60 -0.35 0.00
C TYR A 102 -8.22 -0.13 -1.46
N LEU A 103 -8.04 -1.19 -2.24
CA LEU A 103 -7.43 -1.08 -3.57
C LEU A 103 -8.44 -1.04 -4.73
N ARG A 104 -9.70 -1.32 -4.45
CA ARG A 104 -10.76 -1.31 -5.47
C ARG A 104 -11.30 0.09 -5.65
N ASP A 105 -11.81 0.37 -6.85
CA ASP A 105 -12.51 1.63 -7.14
C ASP A 105 -13.71 1.86 -6.21
N ARG A 106 -14.37 0.77 -5.81
CA ARG A 106 -15.45 0.79 -4.82
C ARG A 106 -15.09 -0.12 -3.64
N PRO A 107 -14.44 0.42 -2.61
CA PRO A 107 -14.06 -0.35 -1.45
C PRO A 107 -15.26 -0.93 -0.71
N LEU A 108 -15.12 -2.16 -0.24
CA LEU A 108 -16.11 -2.82 0.59
C LEU A 108 -15.95 -2.41 2.06
N SER A 109 -17.03 -2.49 2.83
CA SER A 109 -16.94 -2.36 4.29
C SER A 109 -16.30 -3.61 4.92
N PRO A 110 -15.73 -3.51 6.12
CA PRO A 110 -15.23 -4.69 6.84
C PRO A 110 -16.30 -5.78 7.05
N THR A 111 -17.54 -5.39 7.26
CA THR A 111 -18.67 -6.32 7.39
C THR A 111 -18.92 -7.08 6.07
N ALA A 112 -18.93 -6.36 4.95
CA ALA A 112 -19.11 -6.97 3.63
C ALA A 112 -17.96 -7.93 3.28
N VAL A 113 -16.73 -7.58 3.65
CA VAL A 113 -15.56 -8.46 3.46
C VAL A 113 -15.68 -9.71 4.33
N ALA A 114 -16.10 -9.56 5.59
CA ALA A 114 -16.32 -10.70 6.49
C ALA A 114 -17.35 -11.69 5.92
N GLU A 115 -18.46 -11.18 5.40
CA GLU A 115 -19.50 -11.99 4.75
C GLU A 115 -18.96 -12.71 3.49
N ARG A 116 -18.25 -11.98 2.65
CA ARG A 116 -17.69 -12.52 1.40
C ARG A 116 -16.68 -13.63 1.66
N GLU A 117 -15.77 -13.43 2.59
CA GLU A 117 -14.72 -14.39 2.94
C GLU A 117 -15.17 -15.45 3.95
N LYS A 118 -16.41 -15.37 4.45
CA LYS A 118 -17.01 -16.28 5.45
C LYS A 118 -16.17 -16.35 6.74
N ILE A 119 -15.74 -15.22 7.21
CA ILE A 119 -14.98 -15.03 8.45
C ILE A 119 -15.68 -14.00 9.34
N ASP A 120 -15.29 -13.91 10.59
CA ASP A 120 -15.78 -12.85 11.46
C ASP A 120 -15.05 -11.53 11.20
N LYS A 121 -15.67 -10.43 11.60
CA LYS A 121 -15.11 -9.08 11.44
C LYS A 121 -13.77 -8.89 12.16
N ARG A 122 -13.57 -9.59 13.27
CA ARG A 122 -12.32 -9.56 14.02
C ARG A 122 -11.18 -10.19 13.21
N THR A 123 -11.47 -11.26 12.48
CA THR A 123 -10.50 -11.90 11.57
C THR A 123 -10.14 -10.98 10.42
N VAL A 124 -11.10 -10.21 9.87
CA VAL A 124 -10.80 -9.19 8.85
C VAL A 124 -9.74 -8.21 9.35
N TYR A 125 -9.87 -7.69 10.56
CA TYR A 125 -8.88 -6.77 11.13
C TYR A 125 -7.52 -7.42 11.39
N LYS A 126 -7.50 -8.68 11.80
CA LYS A 126 -6.25 -9.45 11.94
C LYS A 126 -5.55 -9.64 10.61
N ASP A 127 -6.30 -9.95 9.57
CA ASP A 127 -5.77 -10.12 8.22
C ASP A 127 -5.20 -8.79 7.68
N VAL A 128 -5.88 -7.68 7.90
CA VAL A 128 -5.38 -6.35 7.56
C VAL A 128 -4.07 -6.06 8.28
N TYR A 129 -4.00 -6.31 9.56
CA TYR A 129 -2.78 -6.10 10.34
C TYR A 129 -1.61 -6.94 9.80
N ALA A 130 -1.83 -8.23 9.55
CA ALA A 130 -0.82 -9.12 9.01
C ALA A 130 -0.36 -8.68 7.61
N ALA A 131 -1.31 -8.33 6.75
CA ALA A 131 -1.01 -7.83 5.41
C ALA A 131 -0.20 -6.53 5.44
N CYS A 132 -0.58 -5.56 6.28
CA CYS A 132 0.13 -4.31 6.44
C CYS A 132 1.56 -4.50 6.97
N ALA A 133 1.76 -5.42 7.90
CA ALA A 133 3.09 -5.74 8.41
C ALA A 133 4.02 -6.28 7.30
N THR A 134 3.52 -7.20 6.50
CA THR A 134 4.29 -7.77 5.38
C THR A 134 4.55 -6.73 4.29
N LEU A 135 3.54 -5.94 3.92
CA LEU A 135 3.69 -4.88 2.93
C LEU A 135 4.66 -3.78 3.39
N SER A 136 4.62 -3.42 4.66
CA SER A 136 5.57 -2.48 5.24
C SER A 136 7.02 -2.98 5.08
N ALA A 137 7.24 -4.27 5.32
CA ALA A 137 8.56 -4.89 5.10
C ALA A 137 8.97 -4.86 3.62
N LEU A 138 8.05 -5.15 2.71
CA LEU A 138 8.32 -5.14 1.28
C LEU A 138 8.60 -3.73 0.75
N ILE A 139 7.84 -2.74 1.20
CA ILE A 139 7.94 -1.36 0.71
C ILE A 139 9.17 -0.65 1.30
N PHE A 140 9.39 -0.77 2.61
CA PHE A 140 10.39 -0.01 3.36
C PHE A 140 11.61 -0.84 3.76
N GLY A 141 11.63 -2.15 3.49
CA GLY A 141 12.68 -3.06 3.93
C GLY A 141 12.60 -3.38 5.43
N ILE A 142 13.67 -3.93 5.96
CA ILE A 142 13.74 -4.37 7.37
C ILE A 142 13.56 -3.20 8.34
N ASP A 143 14.03 -2.02 8.00
CA ASP A 143 13.88 -0.82 8.83
C ASP A 143 12.42 -0.36 8.93
N GLY A 144 11.62 -0.63 7.93
CA GLY A 144 10.18 -0.40 7.95
C GLY A 144 9.45 -1.22 9.02
N ILE A 145 9.90 -2.44 9.27
CA ILE A 145 9.33 -3.31 10.32
C ILE A 145 9.56 -2.71 11.71
N LYS A 146 10.72 -2.14 11.96
CA LYS A 146 11.08 -1.58 13.26
C LYS A 146 10.34 -0.28 13.59
N LYS A 147 9.92 0.46 12.56
CA LYS A 147 9.18 1.73 12.71
C LYS A 147 7.66 1.55 12.65
N ALA A 148 7.21 0.40 12.25
CA ALA A 148 5.80 0.05 12.25
C ALA A 148 5.36 -0.52 13.59
#